data_182c616582480da830a30b2d8eafbc38
#
_entry.id   182c616582480da830a30b2d8eafbc38
#
_cell.length_a   1.000
_cell.length_b   1.000
_cell.length_c   1.000
_cell.angle_alpha   90.00
_cell.angle_beta   90.00
_cell.angle_gamma   90.00
#
_symmetry.space_group_name_H-M   'P 1'
#
loop_
_entity.id
_entity.type
_entity.pdbx_description
1 polymer ?
#
loop_
_entity_poly.entity_id
_entity_poly.type
_entity_poly.pdbx_seq_one_letter_code
_entity_poly.pdbx_strand_id
1 'polypeptide(L)'
;MEAHSLVMIPFFFSKIQYDNTEVILLENRNLIAQDTFSNERLLATKHANGRDWWMLLNHHSKNSFLKVLLTPQGFETLDTQEIGDPLLVGLDQGHYSPDGDYLAVYSYSGNTGTVTRSSVDLYNFDRCDGQLSNHQRHIFPSASGAPGGISFSPNSQYMYVSVWDSIVQYDLEAPDIFGSEVTVAKYDGFITPGPDSVQDYTTRFFQMQLAPNDKIYINVPNVGSRYLHVIDQPNEKGLACNVLQHEVLLPYFNFFSMPNFPNYRLGALEGSDCDTLGPICQYSYEADIWSYDFTDLSTNDPMAWAWDFGDGDSSNEQDPTHLFTSTGVYEVCLTTTNQYGEDTYCDTISIIDTDVSEIDLSQQISLVPNPTNTQVYFSFPEDYVLERFRFLNASGQQIGIYSNGEMFIDLSSVASGIYLLEFVDKKGRQVMKRVVRL
;
A
#
# COMPACT_ATOMS: atom_id res chain seq x y z
N MET A 1 30.28 5.55 -36.08
CA MET A 1 30.62 5.34 -34.67
C MET A 1 30.01 6.52 -33.95
N GLU A 2 28.74 6.41 -33.58
CA GLU A 2 28.13 7.40 -32.66
C GLU A 2 28.62 7.04 -31.27
N ALA A 3 29.36 7.97 -30.69
CA ALA A 3 29.74 7.88 -29.28
C ALA A 3 28.43 8.05 -28.45
N HIS A 4 27.90 6.95 -27.95
CA HIS A 4 26.94 7.01 -26.88
C HIS A 4 27.64 7.71 -25.71
N SER A 5 27.28 8.98 -25.49
CA SER A 5 27.76 9.70 -24.32
C SER A 5 27.20 9.01 -23.09
N LEU A 6 28.05 8.37 -22.31
CA LEU A 6 27.74 7.88 -20.99
C LEU A 6 27.22 9.06 -20.18
N VAL A 7 25.92 9.10 -19.91
CA VAL A 7 25.32 10.11 -19.06
C VAL A 7 25.40 9.61 -17.63
N MET A 8 26.12 10.34 -16.78
CA MET A 8 26.04 10.12 -15.35
C MET A 8 24.63 10.47 -14.90
N ILE A 9 23.94 9.49 -14.31
CA ILE A 9 22.59 9.68 -13.79
C ILE A 9 22.71 9.80 -12.27
N PRO A 10 22.64 11.00 -11.70
CA PRO A 10 22.62 11.15 -10.25
C PRO A 10 21.30 10.64 -9.69
N PHE A 11 21.38 9.84 -8.62
CA PHE A 11 20.23 9.34 -7.90
C PHE A 11 19.88 10.30 -6.77
N PHE A 12 18.70 10.89 -6.82
CA PHE A 12 18.19 11.85 -5.85
C PHE A 12 16.93 11.34 -5.17
N PHE A 13 16.68 11.82 -3.95
CA PHE A 13 15.39 11.69 -3.30
C PHE A 13 14.81 13.04 -2.92
N SER A 14 13.48 13.07 -2.75
CA SER A 14 12.76 14.18 -2.13
C SER A 14 11.85 13.63 -1.04
N LYS A 15 11.86 14.26 0.13
CA LYS A 15 11.02 13.88 1.27
C LYS A 15 9.78 14.74 1.29
N ILE A 16 8.62 14.09 1.27
CA ILE A 16 7.33 14.76 1.37
C ILE A 16 6.58 14.28 2.61
N GLN A 17 5.81 15.15 3.22
CA GLN A 17 4.88 14.83 4.30
C GLN A 17 3.45 15.10 3.83
N TYR A 18 2.54 14.23 4.21
CA TYR A 18 1.12 14.38 3.99
C TYR A 18 0.41 14.41 5.34
N ASP A 19 -0.37 15.47 5.60
CA ASP A 19 -1.07 15.69 6.87
C ASP A 19 -2.61 15.66 6.74
N ASN A 20 -3.14 14.94 5.76
CA ASN A 20 -4.56 14.86 5.39
C ASN A 20 -5.16 16.14 4.76
N THR A 21 -4.43 17.22 4.67
CA THR A 21 -4.89 18.49 4.07
C THR A 21 -4.01 18.96 2.92
N GLU A 22 -2.69 18.80 3.05
CA GLU A 22 -1.73 19.25 2.04
C GLU A 22 -0.50 18.34 1.97
N VAL A 23 0.21 18.42 0.86
CA VAL A 23 1.50 17.76 0.63
C VAL A 23 2.62 18.77 0.86
N ILE A 24 3.44 18.54 1.87
CA ILE A 24 4.55 19.40 2.24
C ILE A 24 5.86 18.79 1.75
N LEU A 25 6.62 19.52 0.94
CA LEU A 25 7.97 19.13 0.54
C LEU A 25 8.97 19.50 1.64
N LEU A 26 9.45 18.49 2.38
CA LEU A 26 10.41 18.69 3.49
C LEU A 26 11.85 18.82 2.98
N GLU A 27 12.20 17.94 2.01
CA GLU A 27 13.54 17.89 1.43
C GLU A 27 13.43 17.73 -0.08
N ASN A 28 14.28 18.38 -0.83
CA ASN A 28 14.22 18.37 -2.28
C ASN A 28 15.58 18.02 -2.89
N ARG A 29 15.59 16.94 -3.69
CA ARG A 29 16.73 16.51 -4.53
C ARG A 29 18.04 16.33 -3.75
N ASN A 30 17.99 15.62 -2.62
CA ASN A 30 19.18 15.20 -1.94
C ASN A 30 19.88 14.08 -2.72
N LEU A 31 21.18 14.27 -3.01
CA LEU A 31 21.98 13.33 -3.78
C LEU A 31 22.32 12.10 -2.93
N ILE A 32 21.90 10.90 -3.37
CA ILE A 32 22.25 9.63 -2.73
C ILE A 32 23.52 9.06 -3.36
N ALA A 33 23.55 9.01 -4.69
CA ALA A 33 24.68 8.44 -5.42
C ALA A 33 24.87 9.14 -6.77
N GLN A 34 26.10 9.21 -7.23
CA GLN A 34 26.48 9.78 -8.51
C GLN A 34 27.41 8.82 -9.24
N ASP A 35 26.82 8.03 -10.15
CA ASP A 35 27.54 7.10 -11.05
C ASP A 35 26.67 6.87 -12.28
N THR A 36 27.12 5.99 -13.17
CA THR A 36 26.35 5.58 -14.34
C THR A 36 25.51 4.35 -13.97
N PHE A 37 24.24 4.57 -13.67
CA PHE A 37 23.30 3.50 -13.37
C PHE A 37 22.40 3.17 -14.58
N SER A 38 21.81 1.98 -14.57
CA SER A 38 20.76 1.62 -15.52
C SER A 38 19.48 2.39 -15.14
N ASN A 39 18.90 3.11 -16.09
CA ASN A 39 17.74 3.99 -15.88
C ASN A 39 16.41 3.23 -15.76
N GLU A 40 16.37 1.94 -16.07
CA GLU A 40 15.15 1.13 -16.09
C GLU A 40 15.04 0.16 -14.90
N ARG A 41 15.99 0.22 -13.95
CA ARG A 41 16.13 -0.76 -12.86
C ARG A 41 16.28 -0.10 -11.50
N LEU A 42 15.29 0.66 -11.11
CA LEU A 42 15.12 1.00 -9.69
C LEU A 42 14.30 -0.09 -9.02
N LEU A 43 14.97 -0.96 -8.27
CA LEU A 43 14.38 -2.12 -7.64
C LEU A 43 14.31 -1.89 -6.13
N ALA A 44 13.14 -2.11 -5.54
CA ALA A 44 12.96 -1.98 -4.10
C ALA A 44 12.18 -3.16 -3.53
N THR A 45 12.60 -3.61 -2.34
CA THR A 45 11.87 -4.60 -1.55
C THR A 45 12.04 -4.30 -0.07
N LYS A 46 11.15 -4.84 0.77
CA LYS A 46 11.25 -4.62 2.21
C LYS A 46 12.40 -5.39 2.83
N HIS A 47 13.10 -4.73 3.74
CA HIS A 47 14.03 -5.36 4.67
C HIS A 47 13.31 -6.42 5.53
N ALA A 48 14.05 -7.39 6.05
CA ALA A 48 13.52 -8.46 6.87
C ALA A 48 12.83 -7.96 8.16
N ASN A 49 13.13 -6.74 8.64
CA ASN A 49 12.40 -6.14 9.75
C ASN A 49 10.99 -5.61 9.39
N GLY A 50 10.54 -5.73 8.14
CA GLY A 50 9.20 -5.32 7.69
C GLY A 50 8.95 -3.82 7.60
N ARG A 51 9.86 -2.98 8.12
CA ARG A 51 9.76 -1.51 8.12
C ARG A 51 10.62 -0.86 7.06
N ASP A 52 11.90 -1.19 7.04
CA ASP A 52 12.90 -0.57 6.19
C ASP A 52 12.85 -1.12 4.76
N TRP A 53 13.55 -0.46 3.84
CA TRP A 53 13.50 -0.83 2.43
C TRP A 53 14.89 -0.97 1.84
N TRP A 54 15.15 -2.09 1.19
CA TRP A 54 16.27 -2.26 0.30
C TRP A 54 15.99 -1.64 -1.07
N MET A 55 16.94 -0.88 -1.57
CA MET A 55 16.96 -0.40 -2.95
C MET A 55 18.27 -0.84 -3.61
N LEU A 56 18.15 -1.49 -4.76
CA LEU A 56 19.30 -1.92 -5.54
C LEU A 56 19.38 -1.13 -6.85
N LEU A 57 20.54 -0.52 -7.08
CA LEU A 57 20.85 0.21 -8.30
C LEU A 57 21.95 -0.54 -9.07
N ASN A 58 21.61 -1.07 -10.22
CA ASN A 58 22.59 -1.74 -11.06
C ASN A 58 23.44 -0.72 -11.82
N HIS A 59 24.76 -0.84 -11.73
CA HIS A 59 25.66 -0.05 -12.54
C HIS A 59 25.55 -0.44 -14.01
N HIS A 60 25.51 0.56 -14.88
CA HIS A 60 25.33 0.37 -16.31
C HIS A 60 26.43 -0.51 -16.90
N SER A 61 26.07 -1.54 -17.65
CA SER A 61 26.98 -2.48 -18.30
C SER A 61 27.94 -3.23 -17.36
N LYS A 62 27.63 -3.30 -16.07
CA LYS A 62 28.45 -4.02 -15.08
C LYS A 62 27.61 -5.12 -14.40
N ASN A 63 28.31 -6.00 -13.72
CA ASN A 63 27.73 -7.02 -12.82
C ASN A 63 27.69 -6.53 -11.36
N SER A 64 27.52 -5.23 -11.15
CA SER A 64 27.60 -4.64 -9.83
C SER A 64 26.31 -3.88 -9.47
N PHE A 65 25.91 -4.03 -8.21
CA PHE A 65 24.73 -3.44 -7.63
C PHE A 65 25.14 -2.58 -6.43
N LEU A 66 24.79 -1.29 -6.46
CA LEU A 66 24.85 -0.43 -5.29
C LEU A 66 23.66 -0.72 -4.38
N LYS A 67 23.94 -1.04 -3.12
CA LYS A 67 22.92 -1.28 -2.10
C LYS A 67 22.66 -0.01 -1.31
N VAL A 68 21.38 0.34 -1.19
CA VAL A 68 20.90 1.48 -0.41
C VAL A 68 19.80 0.99 0.52
N LEU A 69 19.93 1.28 1.81
CA LEU A 69 18.90 1.02 2.81
C LEU A 69 18.15 2.32 3.12
N LEU A 70 16.83 2.28 3.00
CA LEU A 70 15.94 3.36 3.42
C LEU A 70 15.36 3.00 4.79
N THR A 71 15.66 3.83 5.78
CA THR A 71 15.16 3.72 7.15
C THR A 71 14.33 4.97 7.51
N PRO A 72 13.64 5.03 8.66
CA PRO A 72 12.99 6.25 9.14
C PRO A 72 13.96 7.43 9.33
N GLN A 73 15.25 7.15 9.53
CA GLN A 73 16.31 8.17 9.67
C GLN A 73 16.78 8.71 8.31
N GLY A 74 16.46 8.01 7.23
CA GLY A 74 16.83 8.40 5.87
C GLY A 74 17.49 7.28 5.09
N PHE A 75 18.26 7.68 4.07
CA PHE A 75 18.97 6.76 3.21
C PHE A 75 20.39 6.50 3.72
N GLU A 76 20.76 5.23 3.73
CA GLU A 76 22.11 4.76 4.01
C GLU A 76 22.65 4.07 2.75
N THR A 77 23.72 4.62 2.17
CA THR A 77 24.46 3.96 1.10
C THR A 77 25.47 3.02 1.75
N LEU A 78 25.32 1.72 1.50
CA LEU A 78 26.16 0.73 2.19
C LEU A 78 27.41 0.40 1.36
N ASP A 79 27.25 -0.47 0.37
CA ASP A 79 28.36 -0.97 -0.44
C ASP A 79 27.88 -1.34 -1.85
N THR A 80 28.84 -1.71 -2.69
CA THR A 80 28.57 -2.24 -4.01
C THR A 80 28.93 -3.71 -4.03
N GLN A 81 27.97 -4.55 -4.40
CA GLN A 81 28.17 -5.97 -4.61
C GLN A 81 28.42 -6.28 -6.07
N GLU A 82 29.49 -7.03 -6.37
CA GLU A 82 29.74 -7.62 -7.69
C GLU A 82 29.29 -9.07 -7.70
N ILE A 83 28.39 -9.43 -8.61
CA ILE A 83 27.86 -10.80 -8.73
C ILE A 83 27.39 -11.11 -10.15
N GLY A 84 27.64 -12.32 -10.59
CA GLY A 84 27.22 -12.81 -11.91
C GLY A 84 27.97 -12.18 -13.06
N ASP A 85 27.35 -12.17 -14.23
CA ASP A 85 27.89 -11.57 -15.45
C ASP A 85 27.34 -10.14 -15.64
N PRO A 86 28.04 -9.27 -16.39
CA PRO A 86 27.51 -7.97 -16.75
C PRO A 86 26.11 -8.08 -17.39
N LEU A 87 25.17 -7.29 -16.90
CA LEU A 87 23.83 -7.26 -17.47
C LEU A 87 23.85 -6.60 -18.85
N LEU A 88 23.00 -7.10 -19.74
CA LEU A 88 22.82 -6.50 -21.06
C LEU A 88 22.17 -5.12 -20.91
N VAL A 89 22.43 -4.25 -21.88
CA VAL A 89 21.94 -2.87 -21.88
C VAL A 89 20.85 -2.72 -22.92
N GLY A 90 19.69 -2.22 -22.52
CA GLY A 90 18.57 -2.00 -23.42
C GLY A 90 17.27 -1.81 -22.66
N LEU A 91 16.16 -2.26 -23.27
CA LEU A 91 14.84 -2.27 -22.62
C LEU A 91 14.78 -3.43 -21.62
N ASP A 92 14.84 -3.11 -20.36
CA ASP A 92 15.00 -4.07 -19.26
C ASP A 92 13.83 -4.01 -18.29
N GLN A 93 13.63 -5.08 -17.52
CA GLN A 93 12.70 -5.11 -16.39
C GLN A 93 13.26 -5.97 -15.28
N GLY A 94 13.12 -5.54 -14.05
CA GLY A 94 13.49 -6.31 -12.87
C GLY A 94 12.38 -6.32 -11.85
N HIS A 95 12.20 -7.46 -11.15
CA HIS A 95 11.26 -7.62 -10.07
C HIS A 95 11.82 -8.48 -8.96
N TYR A 96 11.45 -8.15 -7.73
CA TYR A 96 11.54 -9.09 -6.62
C TYR A 96 10.33 -10.02 -6.61
N SER A 97 10.53 -11.27 -6.16
CA SER A 97 9.42 -12.14 -5.83
C SER A 97 8.56 -11.56 -4.69
N PRO A 98 7.26 -11.90 -4.59
CA PRO A 98 6.39 -11.37 -3.54
C PRO A 98 6.84 -11.64 -2.11
N ASP A 99 7.55 -12.76 -1.85
CA ASP A 99 8.19 -13.08 -0.55
C ASP A 99 9.52 -12.33 -0.33
N GLY A 100 10.10 -11.78 -1.40
CA GLY A 100 11.36 -11.05 -1.38
C GLY A 100 12.61 -11.93 -1.43
N ASP A 101 12.51 -13.24 -1.64
CA ASP A 101 13.62 -14.19 -1.61
C ASP A 101 14.39 -14.26 -2.94
N TYR A 102 13.78 -13.77 -4.03
CA TYR A 102 14.38 -13.74 -5.36
C TYR A 102 14.36 -12.34 -5.94
N LEU A 103 15.44 -12.02 -6.67
CA LEU A 103 15.49 -10.93 -7.64
C LEU A 103 15.67 -11.52 -9.02
N ALA A 104 14.80 -11.16 -9.96
CA ALA A 104 14.98 -11.52 -11.36
C ALA A 104 15.06 -10.28 -12.24
N VAL A 105 15.95 -10.32 -13.22
CA VAL A 105 16.19 -9.24 -14.18
C VAL A 105 16.12 -9.78 -15.59
N TYR A 106 15.16 -9.29 -16.37
CA TYR A 106 15.13 -9.48 -17.81
C TYR A 106 15.95 -8.39 -18.47
N SER A 107 16.88 -8.79 -19.33
CA SER A 107 17.76 -7.89 -20.07
C SER A 107 17.68 -8.15 -21.56
N TYR A 108 17.64 -7.06 -22.35
CA TYR A 108 17.62 -7.12 -23.80
C TYR A 108 18.68 -6.21 -24.38
N SER A 109 19.58 -6.77 -25.21
CA SER A 109 20.55 -6.00 -25.97
C SER A 109 20.02 -5.75 -27.38
N GLY A 110 19.46 -4.57 -27.60
CA GLY A 110 19.12 -4.08 -28.93
C GLY A 110 20.37 -3.87 -29.79
N ASN A 111 20.24 -4.14 -31.03
CA ASN A 111 21.17 -4.14 -32.13
C ASN A 111 22.44 -3.23 -31.98
N THR A 112 23.56 -3.79 -31.57
CA THR A 112 24.90 -3.22 -31.78
C THR A 112 25.59 -3.83 -33.01
N GLY A 113 24.81 -4.28 -33.98
CA GLY A 113 25.28 -4.64 -35.34
C GLY A 113 25.50 -6.13 -35.64
N THR A 114 25.40 -7.05 -34.68
CA THR A 114 25.68 -8.47 -34.98
C THR A 114 24.80 -9.52 -34.30
N VAL A 115 24.28 -9.33 -33.09
CA VAL A 115 23.40 -10.33 -32.46
C VAL A 115 22.52 -9.65 -31.42
N THR A 116 21.18 -9.73 -31.56
CA THR A 116 20.24 -9.43 -30.50
C THR A 116 20.22 -10.58 -29.49
N ARG A 117 20.37 -10.27 -28.23
CA ARG A 117 20.31 -11.26 -27.15
C ARG A 117 19.36 -10.78 -26.08
N SER A 118 18.61 -11.68 -25.50
CA SER A 118 17.88 -11.46 -24.24
C SER A 118 18.30 -12.51 -23.24
N SER A 119 18.30 -12.13 -21.98
CA SER A 119 18.59 -13.02 -20.86
C SER A 119 17.70 -12.73 -19.69
N VAL A 120 17.51 -13.75 -18.86
CA VAL A 120 17.00 -13.62 -17.49
C VAL A 120 18.14 -13.96 -16.56
N ASP A 121 18.39 -13.06 -15.63
CA ASP A 121 19.30 -13.23 -14.52
C ASP A 121 18.47 -13.38 -13.23
N LEU A 122 18.63 -14.51 -12.56
CA LEU A 122 17.95 -14.84 -11.32
C LEU A 122 18.99 -14.88 -10.19
N TYR A 123 18.64 -14.24 -9.07
CA TYR A 123 19.45 -14.19 -7.86
C TYR A 123 18.59 -14.58 -6.67
N ASN A 124 19.17 -15.28 -5.69
CA ASN A 124 18.60 -15.30 -4.34
C ASN A 124 18.92 -13.96 -3.66
N PHE A 125 18.00 -13.46 -2.89
CA PHE A 125 18.13 -12.20 -2.16
C PHE A 125 17.91 -12.42 -0.66
N ASP A 126 18.86 -11.97 0.14
CA ASP A 126 18.73 -11.97 1.58
C ASP A 126 18.17 -10.62 2.04
N ARG A 127 16.97 -10.63 2.60
CA ARG A 127 16.28 -9.44 3.07
C ARG A 127 16.90 -8.84 4.33
N CYS A 128 17.78 -9.58 5.04
CA CYS A 128 18.47 -9.10 6.25
C CYS A 128 19.63 -8.18 5.91
N ASP A 129 20.50 -8.59 5.02
CA ASP A 129 21.75 -7.87 4.71
C ASP A 129 21.79 -7.29 3.29
N GLY A 130 20.71 -7.50 2.52
CA GLY A 130 20.61 -7.02 1.15
C GLY A 130 21.55 -7.70 0.17
N GLN A 131 22.03 -8.90 0.50
CA GLN A 131 22.98 -9.64 -0.33
C GLN A 131 22.27 -10.44 -1.42
N LEU A 132 22.85 -10.35 -2.62
CA LEU A 132 22.54 -11.24 -3.73
C LEU A 132 23.44 -12.48 -3.67
N SER A 133 22.88 -13.65 -3.98
CA SER A 133 23.64 -14.90 -4.05
C SER A 133 23.09 -15.81 -5.15
N ASN A 134 23.74 -16.95 -5.38
CA ASN A 134 23.27 -18.00 -6.26
C ASN A 134 22.81 -17.54 -7.65
N HIS A 135 23.61 -16.67 -8.29
CA HIS A 135 23.28 -16.16 -9.62
C HIS A 135 23.14 -17.29 -10.64
N GLN A 136 22.04 -17.25 -11.38
CA GLN A 136 21.77 -18.12 -12.52
C GLN A 136 21.37 -17.27 -13.72
N ARG A 137 21.84 -17.59 -14.92
CA ARG A 137 21.50 -16.89 -16.14
C ARG A 137 20.96 -17.85 -17.20
N HIS A 138 19.80 -17.49 -17.75
CA HIS A 138 19.27 -18.12 -18.95
C HIS A 138 19.33 -17.14 -20.13
N ILE A 139 19.90 -17.60 -21.27
CA ILE A 139 20.01 -16.80 -22.49
C ILE A 139 19.04 -17.37 -23.51
N PHE A 140 18.14 -16.54 -23.98
CA PHE A 140 17.20 -16.92 -25.03
C PHE A 140 17.91 -16.95 -26.39
N PRO A 141 17.56 -17.92 -27.26
CA PRO A 141 18.17 -18.03 -28.60
C PRO A 141 17.98 -16.74 -29.41
N SER A 142 18.94 -16.40 -30.23
CA SER A 142 19.01 -15.15 -31.00
C SER A 142 17.82 -14.89 -31.93
N ALA A 143 17.08 -15.91 -32.36
CA ALA A 143 15.82 -15.78 -33.10
C ALA A 143 14.66 -15.23 -32.26
N SER A 144 14.81 -15.28 -30.94
CA SER A 144 13.83 -14.79 -29.95
C SER A 144 14.31 -13.57 -29.19
N GLY A 145 15.53 -13.06 -29.50
CA GLY A 145 16.09 -11.87 -28.86
C GLY A 145 15.23 -10.65 -29.15
N ALA A 146 14.39 -10.27 -28.20
CA ALA A 146 13.40 -9.21 -28.32
C ALA A 146 13.15 -8.58 -26.96
N PRO A 147 12.61 -7.36 -26.94
CA PRO A 147 12.09 -6.80 -25.70
C PRO A 147 11.08 -7.74 -25.05
N GLY A 148 11.13 -7.85 -23.73
CA GLY A 148 10.25 -8.71 -22.95
C GLY A 148 10.08 -8.17 -21.54
N GLY A 149 9.54 -8.97 -20.66
CA GLY A 149 9.34 -8.62 -19.27
C GLY A 149 9.34 -9.84 -18.37
N ILE A 150 9.28 -9.57 -17.08
CA ILE A 150 9.33 -10.58 -16.03
C ILE A 150 8.35 -10.25 -14.92
N SER A 151 7.76 -11.26 -14.31
CA SER A 151 6.96 -11.14 -13.10
C SER A 151 6.95 -12.47 -12.35
N PHE A 152 6.48 -12.45 -11.10
CA PHE A 152 6.32 -13.63 -10.26
C PHE A 152 4.84 -13.90 -9.95
N SER A 153 4.50 -15.16 -9.69
CA SER A 153 3.22 -15.52 -9.12
C SER A 153 3.06 -14.95 -7.70
N PRO A 154 1.82 -14.67 -7.24
CA PRO A 154 1.57 -14.16 -5.89
C PRO A 154 2.14 -15.04 -4.77
N ASN A 155 2.20 -16.36 -4.97
CA ASN A 155 2.77 -17.33 -4.01
C ASN A 155 4.30 -17.51 -4.16
N SER A 156 4.97 -16.71 -5.01
CA SER A 156 6.41 -16.78 -5.29
C SER A 156 6.92 -18.11 -5.86
N GLN A 157 6.04 -19.04 -6.22
CA GLN A 157 6.44 -20.34 -6.76
C GLN A 157 6.84 -20.30 -8.22
N TYR A 158 6.19 -19.45 -9.02
CA TYR A 158 6.44 -19.38 -10.46
C TYR A 158 6.97 -18.03 -10.89
N MET A 159 7.96 -18.08 -11.78
CA MET A 159 8.47 -16.93 -12.51
C MET A 159 7.93 -16.98 -13.94
N TYR A 160 7.39 -15.86 -14.42
CA TYR A 160 6.89 -15.68 -15.77
C TYR A 160 7.80 -14.75 -16.55
N VAL A 161 8.12 -15.12 -17.77
CA VAL A 161 8.94 -14.32 -18.69
C VAL A 161 8.25 -14.20 -20.03
N SER A 162 8.03 -12.96 -20.48
CA SER A 162 7.60 -12.73 -21.86
C SER A 162 8.81 -12.61 -22.78
N VAL A 163 8.76 -13.28 -23.90
CA VAL A 163 9.79 -13.27 -24.93
C VAL A 163 9.12 -13.02 -26.27
N TRP A 164 8.76 -11.78 -26.52
CA TRP A 164 8.11 -11.31 -27.75
C TRP A 164 6.83 -12.05 -28.14
N ASP A 165 6.98 -13.26 -28.72
CA ASP A 165 5.87 -14.09 -29.23
C ASP A 165 5.35 -15.13 -28.23
N SER A 166 5.96 -15.25 -27.08
CA SER A 166 5.60 -16.29 -26.12
C SER A 166 5.75 -15.81 -24.68
N ILE A 167 5.02 -16.47 -23.79
CA ILE A 167 5.20 -16.38 -22.35
C ILE A 167 5.63 -17.75 -21.87
N VAL A 168 6.71 -17.79 -21.11
CA VAL A 168 7.22 -19.00 -20.46
C VAL A 168 7.09 -18.88 -18.95
N GLN A 169 6.85 -20.00 -18.31
CA GLN A 169 6.76 -20.16 -16.85
C GLN A 169 7.92 -21.05 -16.39
N TYR A 170 8.56 -20.65 -15.30
CA TYR A 170 9.57 -21.43 -14.58
C TYR A 170 9.09 -21.73 -13.18
N ASP A 171 9.38 -22.94 -12.70
CA ASP A 171 9.07 -23.39 -11.34
C ASP A 171 10.30 -23.15 -10.46
N LEU A 172 10.21 -22.22 -9.49
CA LEU A 172 11.31 -21.82 -8.61
C LEU A 172 11.66 -22.88 -7.57
N GLU A 173 10.74 -23.84 -7.33
CA GLU A 173 10.99 -25.00 -6.45
C GLU A 173 11.67 -26.17 -7.20
N ALA A 174 11.82 -26.07 -8.53
CA ALA A 174 12.46 -27.13 -9.30
C ALA A 174 13.98 -27.19 -9.03
N PRO A 175 14.58 -28.39 -8.97
CA PRO A 175 16.04 -28.54 -8.81
C PRO A 175 16.86 -27.88 -9.92
N ASP A 176 16.29 -27.77 -11.12
CA ASP A 176 16.80 -27.02 -12.25
C ASP A 176 15.69 -26.05 -12.69
N ILE A 177 15.78 -24.81 -12.20
CA ILE A 177 14.75 -23.79 -12.44
C ILE A 177 14.56 -23.55 -13.94
N PHE A 178 15.64 -23.29 -14.68
CA PHE A 178 15.53 -23.01 -16.10
C PHE A 178 15.23 -24.26 -16.94
N GLY A 179 15.52 -25.45 -16.44
CA GLY A 179 15.11 -26.72 -17.03
C GLY A 179 13.61 -27.03 -16.85
N SER A 180 12.92 -26.32 -15.96
CA SER A 180 11.48 -26.47 -15.73
C SER A 180 10.60 -25.68 -16.71
N GLU A 181 11.19 -25.04 -17.74
CA GLU A 181 10.52 -24.17 -18.70
C GLU A 181 9.26 -24.78 -19.30
N VAL A 182 8.15 -24.05 -19.23
CA VAL A 182 6.89 -24.39 -19.89
C VAL A 182 6.38 -23.17 -20.65
N THR A 183 6.17 -23.29 -21.97
CA THR A 183 5.46 -22.25 -22.71
C THR A 183 3.98 -22.26 -22.34
N VAL A 184 3.49 -21.17 -21.76
CA VAL A 184 2.09 -21.03 -21.31
C VAL A 184 1.22 -20.21 -22.26
N ALA A 185 1.83 -19.40 -23.14
CA ALA A 185 1.13 -18.71 -24.21
C ALA A 185 2.03 -18.50 -25.42
N LYS A 186 1.39 -18.46 -26.59
CA LYS A 186 1.99 -17.96 -27.84
C LYS A 186 1.09 -16.88 -28.40
N TYR A 187 1.69 -15.85 -28.98
CA TYR A 187 0.98 -14.75 -29.62
C TYR A 187 0.03 -15.29 -30.69
N ASP A 188 -1.22 -14.92 -30.61
CA ASP A 188 -2.32 -15.44 -31.44
C ASP A 188 -2.48 -14.73 -32.80
N GLY A 189 -1.65 -13.70 -33.06
CA GLY A 189 -1.69 -12.94 -34.31
C GLY A 189 -2.63 -11.75 -34.32
N PHE A 190 -3.27 -11.40 -33.17
CA PHE A 190 -4.17 -10.26 -33.09
C PHE A 190 -3.42 -8.93 -33.34
N ILE A 191 -4.02 -8.10 -34.19
CA ILE A 191 -3.55 -6.76 -34.52
C ILE A 191 -4.64 -5.74 -34.21
N THR A 192 -4.25 -4.54 -33.84
CA THR A 192 -5.15 -3.43 -33.50
C THR A 192 -4.81 -2.19 -34.32
N PRO A 193 -5.82 -1.42 -34.79
CA PRO A 193 -5.55 -0.13 -35.39
C PRO A 193 -4.88 0.83 -34.43
N GLY A 194 -3.90 1.58 -34.92
CA GLY A 194 -3.23 2.62 -34.16
C GLY A 194 -4.05 3.90 -33.96
N PRO A 195 -3.49 4.87 -33.23
CA PRO A 195 -4.18 6.13 -32.89
C PRO A 195 -4.67 6.93 -34.12
N ASP A 196 -3.94 6.87 -35.21
CA ASP A 196 -4.21 7.59 -36.46
C ASP A 196 -5.01 6.75 -37.48
N SER A 197 -5.29 5.48 -37.15
CA SER A 197 -5.94 4.50 -38.04
C SER A 197 -5.22 4.25 -39.38
N VAL A 198 -3.95 4.66 -39.47
CA VAL A 198 -3.11 4.50 -40.67
C VAL A 198 -2.21 3.26 -40.56
N GLN A 199 -1.79 2.94 -39.35
CA GLN A 199 -0.90 1.80 -39.08
C GLN A 199 -1.54 0.82 -38.11
N ASP A 200 -1.44 -0.46 -38.43
CA ASP A 200 -1.84 -1.53 -37.54
C ASP A 200 -0.66 -1.96 -36.64
N TYR A 201 -0.97 -2.31 -35.40
CA TYR A 201 0.00 -2.73 -34.40
C TYR A 201 -0.26 -4.15 -33.90
N THR A 202 0.81 -4.94 -33.81
CA THR A 202 0.75 -6.27 -33.18
C THR A 202 0.64 -6.15 -31.68
N THR A 203 -0.12 -7.04 -31.03
CA THR A 203 -0.28 -7.06 -29.57
C THR A 203 0.63 -8.15 -28.95
N ARG A 204 1.92 -8.10 -29.24
CA ARG A 204 2.91 -9.02 -28.67
C ARG A 204 3.17 -8.74 -27.19
N PHE A 205 3.75 -9.70 -26.50
CA PHE A 205 4.00 -9.61 -25.06
C PHE A 205 5.22 -8.76 -24.74
N PHE A 206 5.12 -7.95 -23.68
CA PHE A 206 6.20 -7.09 -23.23
C PHE A 206 6.34 -7.11 -21.70
N GLN A 207 6.40 -5.94 -21.05
CA GLN A 207 6.57 -5.84 -19.60
C GLN A 207 5.38 -6.41 -18.82
N MET A 208 5.66 -6.98 -17.68
CA MET A 208 4.69 -7.63 -16.81
C MET A 208 4.63 -6.95 -15.46
N GLN A 209 3.45 -6.95 -14.83
CA GLN A 209 3.27 -6.45 -13.46
C GLN A 209 2.25 -7.30 -12.72
N LEU A 210 2.65 -7.81 -11.56
CA LEU A 210 1.71 -8.38 -10.60
C LEU A 210 0.88 -7.25 -9.97
N ALA A 211 -0.43 -7.38 -10.03
CA ALA A 211 -1.37 -6.39 -9.52
C ALA A 211 -1.95 -6.80 -8.14
N PRO A 212 -2.58 -5.87 -7.41
CA PRO A 212 -3.16 -6.16 -6.09
C PRO A 212 -4.31 -7.18 -6.06
N ASN A 213 -4.86 -7.55 -7.22
CA ASN A 213 -5.87 -8.58 -7.38
C ASN A 213 -5.29 -9.95 -7.74
N ASP A 214 -4.00 -10.14 -7.48
CA ASP A 214 -3.25 -11.39 -7.68
C ASP A 214 -3.18 -11.88 -9.14
N LYS A 215 -3.44 -11.00 -10.11
CA LYS A 215 -3.27 -11.26 -11.54
C LYS A 215 -2.03 -10.55 -12.08
N ILE A 216 -1.43 -11.13 -13.12
CA ILE A 216 -0.30 -10.49 -13.81
C ILE A 216 -0.84 -9.84 -15.08
N TYR A 217 -0.62 -8.54 -15.21
CA TYR A 217 -0.94 -7.77 -16.41
C TYR A 217 0.28 -7.58 -17.28
N ILE A 218 0.08 -7.63 -18.59
CA ILE A 218 1.17 -7.60 -19.57
C ILE A 218 0.83 -6.54 -20.61
N ASN A 219 1.72 -5.57 -20.82
CA ASN A 219 1.54 -4.59 -21.86
C ASN A 219 2.11 -5.08 -23.22
N VAL A 220 1.99 -4.25 -24.22
CA VAL A 220 2.49 -4.53 -25.58
C VAL A 220 3.64 -3.57 -25.93
N PRO A 221 4.63 -4.00 -26.73
CA PRO A 221 5.83 -3.24 -27.02
C PRO A 221 5.62 -2.23 -28.16
N ASN A 222 4.56 -1.39 -28.08
CA ASN A 222 4.30 -0.35 -29.08
C ASN A 222 3.45 0.78 -28.53
N VAL A 223 3.41 1.89 -29.25
CA VAL A 223 2.69 3.10 -28.84
C VAL A 223 1.24 3.14 -29.33
N GLY A 224 0.79 2.12 -30.02
CA GLY A 224 -0.49 2.11 -30.73
C GLY A 224 -1.53 1.15 -30.18
N SER A 225 -1.30 0.52 -29.05
CA SER A 225 -2.25 -0.44 -28.49
C SER A 225 -2.93 0.09 -27.22
N ARG A 226 -4.19 -0.33 -27.05
CA ARG A 226 -4.99 -0.09 -25.85
C ARG A 226 -5.27 -1.39 -25.09
N TYR A 227 -4.66 -2.49 -25.49
CA TYR A 227 -4.92 -3.79 -24.90
C TYR A 227 -3.82 -4.19 -23.92
N LEU A 228 -4.25 -4.84 -22.82
CA LEU A 228 -3.37 -5.61 -21.95
C LEU A 228 -3.75 -7.07 -22.02
N HIS A 229 -2.76 -7.94 -21.88
CA HIS A 229 -2.98 -9.36 -21.63
C HIS A 229 -2.98 -9.62 -20.13
N VAL A 230 -3.54 -10.74 -19.72
CA VAL A 230 -3.68 -11.11 -18.30
C VAL A 230 -3.29 -12.57 -18.11
N ILE A 231 -2.48 -12.86 -17.12
CA ILE A 231 -2.37 -14.20 -16.52
C ILE A 231 -3.37 -14.21 -15.36
N ASP A 232 -4.44 -14.97 -15.50
CA ASP A 232 -5.60 -14.92 -14.61
C ASP A 232 -5.40 -15.74 -13.33
N GLN A 233 -4.68 -16.88 -13.45
CA GLN A 233 -4.40 -17.81 -12.35
C GLN A 233 -2.89 -18.05 -12.21
N PRO A 234 -2.09 -17.04 -11.85
CA PRO A 234 -0.62 -17.15 -11.93
C PRO A 234 -0.02 -18.13 -10.91
N ASN A 235 -0.76 -18.59 -9.92
CA ASN A 235 -0.33 -19.64 -9.00
C ASN A 235 -0.46 -21.06 -9.57
N GLU A 236 -1.04 -21.21 -10.76
CA GLU A 236 -1.26 -22.50 -11.38
C GLU A 236 -0.14 -22.87 -12.37
N LYS A 237 0.20 -24.17 -12.44
CA LYS A 237 1.27 -24.68 -13.29
C LYS A 237 0.83 -24.83 -14.74
N GLY A 238 1.71 -24.43 -15.66
CA GLY A 238 1.53 -24.63 -17.08
C GLY A 238 0.29 -23.90 -17.62
N LEU A 239 -0.45 -24.50 -18.53
CA LEU A 239 -1.61 -23.88 -19.16
C LEU A 239 -2.76 -23.56 -18.19
N ALA A 240 -2.77 -24.15 -17.00
CA ALA A 240 -3.77 -23.85 -15.96
C ALA A 240 -3.64 -22.42 -15.42
N CYS A 241 -2.48 -21.76 -15.63
CA CYS A 241 -2.31 -20.35 -15.27
C CYS A 241 -3.24 -19.40 -16.08
N ASN A 242 -3.88 -19.89 -17.12
CA ASN A 242 -4.92 -19.22 -17.89
C ASN A 242 -4.51 -17.84 -18.43
N VAL A 243 -3.68 -17.83 -19.48
CA VAL A 243 -3.28 -16.58 -20.15
C VAL A 243 -4.39 -16.11 -21.10
N LEU A 244 -4.96 -14.96 -20.80
CA LEU A 244 -5.99 -14.29 -21.58
C LEU A 244 -5.34 -13.18 -22.42
N GLN A 245 -5.31 -13.34 -23.74
CA GLN A 245 -4.72 -12.34 -24.62
C GLN A 245 -5.71 -11.21 -24.90
N HIS A 246 -5.22 -9.95 -24.98
CA HIS A 246 -5.98 -8.72 -25.23
C HIS A 246 -7.31 -8.61 -24.44
N GLU A 247 -7.32 -9.13 -23.22
CA GLU A 247 -8.49 -9.19 -22.34
C GLU A 247 -8.95 -7.82 -21.83
N VAL A 248 -8.01 -6.92 -21.54
CA VAL A 248 -8.32 -5.61 -20.98
C VAL A 248 -8.17 -4.52 -22.04
N LEU A 249 -9.27 -3.83 -22.34
CA LEU A 249 -9.28 -2.65 -23.19
C LEU A 249 -9.16 -1.37 -22.36
N LEU A 250 -8.04 -0.69 -22.48
CA LEU A 250 -7.78 0.58 -21.80
C LEU A 250 -8.54 1.74 -22.45
N PRO A 251 -8.94 2.77 -21.69
CA PRO A 251 -9.59 3.97 -22.24
C PRO A 251 -8.65 4.79 -23.14
N TYR A 252 -7.33 4.71 -22.91
CA TYR A 252 -6.30 5.41 -23.66
C TYR A 252 -5.19 4.45 -24.12
N PHE A 253 -4.39 4.91 -25.09
CA PHE A 253 -3.22 4.16 -25.55
C PHE A 253 -2.16 4.06 -24.45
N ASN A 254 -1.56 2.89 -24.31
CA ASN A 254 -0.44 2.65 -23.41
C ASN A 254 0.88 2.81 -24.19
N PHE A 255 1.87 3.46 -23.54
CA PHE A 255 3.18 3.73 -24.13
C PHE A 255 4.27 2.99 -23.34
N PHE A 256 4.73 1.87 -23.82
CA PHE A 256 5.92 1.14 -23.37
C PHE A 256 6.15 0.96 -21.86
N SER A 257 5.22 1.35 -21.00
CA SER A 257 5.44 1.34 -19.56
C SER A 257 4.38 0.58 -18.79
N MET A 258 4.84 -0.13 -17.78
CA MET A 258 4.01 -0.64 -16.70
C MET A 258 4.42 0.07 -15.40
N PRO A 259 3.48 0.29 -14.47
CA PRO A 259 3.84 0.76 -13.13
C PRO A 259 4.85 -0.20 -12.51
N ASN A 260 5.90 0.32 -11.88
CA ASN A 260 6.85 -0.49 -11.11
C ASN A 260 6.58 -0.23 -9.62
N PHE A 261 5.74 -1.05 -9.02
CA PHE A 261 5.40 -0.95 -7.61
C PHE A 261 6.12 -2.04 -6.82
N PRO A 262 6.86 -1.69 -5.77
CA PRO A 262 7.37 -2.67 -4.83
C PRO A 262 6.22 -3.33 -4.06
N ASN A 263 6.48 -4.51 -3.48
CA ASN A 263 5.47 -5.19 -2.67
C ASN A 263 5.32 -4.52 -1.30
N TYR A 264 4.38 -3.61 -1.16
CA TYR A 264 4.08 -2.92 0.11
C TYR A 264 3.47 -3.83 1.18
N ARG A 265 2.94 -5.01 0.79
CA ARG A 265 2.31 -5.97 1.71
C ARG A 265 3.33 -6.93 2.35
N LEU A 266 4.56 -6.92 1.88
CA LEU A 266 5.61 -7.75 2.43
C LEU A 266 5.91 -7.29 3.87
N GLY A 267 5.70 -8.19 4.84
CA GLY A 267 5.91 -7.96 6.26
C GLY A 267 7.35 -8.24 6.72
N ALA A 268 7.54 -8.28 8.02
CA ALA A 268 8.74 -8.80 8.64
C ALA A 268 8.97 -10.27 8.24
N LEU A 269 10.22 -10.70 8.27
CA LEU A 269 10.60 -12.10 8.13
C LEU A 269 10.63 -12.70 9.54
N GLU A 270 9.48 -13.21 9.99
CA GLU A 270 9.28 -13.71 11.34
C GLU A 270 10.36 -14.71 11.75
N GLY A 271 10.92 -14.50 12.94
CA GLY A 271 11.98 -15.35 13.49
C GLY A 271 13.35 -15.19 12.85
N SER A 272 13.56 -14.21 11.98
CA SER A 272 14.89 -13.87 11.47
C SER A 272 15.69 -13.05 12.50
N ASP A 273 17.02 -13.19 12.49
CA ASP A 273 17.91 -12.38 13.34
C ASP A 273 17.85 -10.87 13.03
N CYS A 274 17.14 -10.50 11.97
CA CYS A 274 17.00 -9.11 11.48
C CYS A 274 15.66 -8.48 11.84
N ASP A 275 14.75 -9.25 12.36
CA ASP A 275 13.53 -8.74 12.95
C ASP A 275 13.83 -8.24 14.35
N THR A 276 14.42 -7.05 14.42
CA THR A 276 14.94 -6.43 15.66
C THR A 276 14.11 -5.23 16.08
N LEU A 277 12.89 -5.09 15.56
CA LEU A 277 12.04 -3.95 15.89
C LEU A 277 11.33 -4.19 17.22
N GLY A 278 11.43 -3.21 18.12
CA GLY A 278 10.53 -3.12 19.26
C GLY A 278 9.08 -3.00 18.81
N PRO A 279 8.10 -3.33 19.65
CA PRO A 279 6.70 -3.19 19.32
C PRO A 279 6.35 -1.74 19.02
N ILE A 280 5.29 -1.51 18.23
CA ILE A 280 4.63 -0.21 18.13
C ILE A 280 3.27 -0.37 18.80
N CYS A 281 3.12 0.28 19.94
CA CYS A 281 1.95 0.16 20.77
C CYS A 281 0.77 0.97 20.23
N GLN A 282 -0.40 0.33 20.15
CA GLN A 282 -1.66 0.97 19.82
C GLN A 282 -2.84 0.13 20.29
N TYR A 283 -3.95 0.76 20.63
CA TYR A 283 -5.18 0.07 20.97
C TYR A 283 -6.44 0.82 20.48
N SER A 284 -7.55 0.12 20.47
CA SER A 284 -8.90 0.66 20.36
C SER A 284 -9.76 0.16 21.51
N TYR A 285 -10.96 0.74 21.68
CA TYR A 285 -11.92 0.27 22.66
C TYR A 285 -13.35 0.40 22.17
N GLU A 286 -14.23 -0.47 22.69
CA GLU A 286 -15.68 -0.33 22.63
C GLU A 286 -16.21 -0.05 24.03
N ALA A 287 -17.19 0.87 24.16
CA ALA A 287 -17.67 1.33 25.45
C ALA A 287 -19.15 1.02 25.64
N ASP A 288 -19.51 0.46 26.80
CA ASP A 288 -20.87 0.34 27.30
C ASP A 288 -20.97 0.97 28.69
N ILE A 289 -21.38 2.26 28.72
CA ILE A 289 -21.54 3.12 29.91
C ILE A 289 -20.32 3.15 30.82
N TRP A 290 -20.10 2.09 31.61
CA TRP A 290 -19.00 1.97 32.58
C TRP A 290 -17.98 0.89 32.20
N SER A 291 -18.35 -0.04 31.29
CA SER A 291 -17.52 -1.16 30.85
C SER A 291 -16.84 -0.83 29.53
N TYR A 292 -15.55 -1.04 29.45
CA TYR A 292 -14.74 -0.81 28.26
C TYR A 292 -14.03 -2.10 27.86
N ASP A 293 -14.30 -2.56 26.65
CA ASP A 293 -13.61 -3.69 26.04
C ASP A 293 -12.47 -3.14 25.17
N PHE A 294 -11.25 -3.34 25.62
CA PHE A 294 -10.06 -2.91 24.94
C PHE A 294 -9.57 -3.98 23.96
N THR A 295 -9.09 -3.55 22.82
CA THR A 295 -8.49 -4.42 21.78
C THR A 295 -7.10 -3.92 21.44
N ASP A 296 -6.11 -4.79 21.57
CA ASP A 296 -4.74 -4.53 21.15
C ASP A 296 -4.64 -4.41 19.63
N LEU A 297 -4.00 -3.35 19.16
CA LEU A 297 -3.70 -3.09 17.75
C LEU A 297 -2.19 -2.92 17.51
N SER A 298 -1.39 -3.31 18.48
CA SER A 298 0.06 -3.16 18.41
C SER A 298 0.66 -4.05 17.32
N THR A 299 1.76 -3.60 16.75
CA THR A 299 2.49 -4.31 15.68
C THR A 299 3.91 -4.67 16.13
N ASN A 300 4.66 -5.42 15.30
CA ASN A 300 5.99 -5.94 15.55
C ASN A 300 6.03 -6.93 16.73
N ASP A 301 5.12 -7.91 16.69
CA ASP A 301 5.09 -9.12 17.53
C ASP A 301 5.23 -8.85 19.04
N PRO A 302 4.27 -8.12 19.65
CA PRO A 302 4.28 -7.95 21.09
C PRO A 302 4.10 -9.31 21.79
N MET A 303 4.91 -9.55 22.83
CA MET A 303 4.91 -10.79 23.62
C MET A 303 4.34 -10.59 25.02
N ALA A 304 4.21 -9.34 25.46
CA ALA A 304 3.64 -8.98 26.76
C ALA A 304 2.91 -7.65 26.69
N TRP A 305 1.84 -7.54 27.47
CA TRP A 305 0.98 -6.37 27.58
C TRP A 305 0.91 -5.92 29.04
N ALA A 306 0.89 -4.61 29.27
CA ALA A 306 0.68 -4.04 30.58
C ALA A 306 -0.25 -2.81 30.42
N TRP A 307 -1.46 -2.93 30.91
CA TRP A 307 -2.46 -1.90 30.92
C TRP A 307 -2.47 -1.17 32.27
N ASP A 308 -2.53 0.15 32.22
CA ASP A 308 -2.85 1.04 33.32
C ASP A 308 -4.10 1.83 32.94
N PHE A 309 -5.21 1.64 33.66
CA PHE A 309 -6.49 2.27 33.33
C PHE A 309 -6.63 3.69 33.92
N GLY A 310 -5.61 4.15 34.67
CA GLY A 310 -5.58 5.52 35.23
C GLY A 310 -6.46 5.70 36.45
N ASP A 311 -7.14 4.67 36.93
CA ASP A 311 -7.98 4.66 38.15
C ASP A 311 -7.33 3.86 39.32
N GLY A 312 -6.15 3.32 39.07
CA GLY A 312 -5.37 2.50 39.99
C GLY A 312 -5.45 1.00 39.71
N ASP A 313 -6.31 0.57 38.79
CA ASP A 313 -6.38 -0.80 38.33
C ASP A 313 -5.51 -1.02 37.08
N SER A 314 -5.11 -2.27 36.82
CA SER A 314 -4.24 -2.66 35.74
C SER A 314 -4.57 -4.07 35.22
N SER A 315 -4.12 -4.41 33.98
CA SER A 315 -4.25 -5.76 33.41
C SER A 315 -3.00 -6.14 32.64
N ASN A 316 -2.75 -7.45 32.50
CA ASN A 316 -1.71 -8.01 31.61
C ASN A 316 -2.33 -8.87 30.48
N GLU A 317 -3.63 -8.85 30.33
CA GLU A 317 -4.30 -9.53 29.23
C GLU A 317 -4.08 -8.73 27.93
N GLN A 318 -4.08 -9.40 26.78
CA GLN A 318 -3.95 -8.74 25.50
C GLN A 318 -5.14 -7.83 25.22
N ASP A 319 -6.35 -8.35 25.41
CA ASP A 319 -7.62 -7.67 25.15
C ASP A 319 -8.46 -7.67 26.44
N PRO A 320 -8.19 -6.78 27.40
CA PRO A 320 -8.93 -6.77 28.67
C PRO A 320 -10.27 -6.06 28.57
N THR A 321 -11.19 -6.48 29.42
CA THR A 321 -12.38 -5.70 29.76
C THR A 321 -12.16 -5.00 31.09
N HIS A 322 -12.40 -3.69 31.16
CA HIS A 322 -12.27 -2.92 32.40
C HIS A 322 -13.57 -2.20 32.76
N LEU A 323 -13.91 -2.18 34.04
CA LEU A 323 -15.08 -1.51 34.61
C LEU A 323 -14.65 -0.30 35.44
N PHE A 324 -14.86 0.89 34.95
CA PHE A 324 -14.67 2.13 35.72
C PHE A 324 -15.78 2.28 36.77
N THR A 325 -15.41 2.64 38.01
CA THR A 325 -16.37 2.70 39.15
C THR A 325 -16.75 4.11 39.55
N SER A 326 -16.20 5.14 38.90
CA SER A 326 -16.53 6.54 39.13
C SER A 326 -16.44 7.37 37.85
N THR A 327 -17.15 8.49 37.85
CA THR A 327 -16.99 9.49 36.79
C THR A 327 -15.64 10.15 36.89
N GLY A 328 -15.03 10.46 35.75
CA GLY A 328 -13.71 11.09 35.71
C GLY A 328 -13.13 11.12 34.30
N VAL A 329 -11.94 11.66 34.24
CA VAL A 329 -11.10 11.62 33.04
C VAL A 329 -9.90 10.75 33.39
N TYR A 330 -9.77 9.65 32.68
CA TYR A 330 -8.75 8.64 32.93
C TYR A 330 -7.77 8.62 31.75
N GLU A 331 -6.48 8.67 32.04
CA GLU A 331 -5.47 8.42 31.03
C GLU A 331 -5.18 6.93 31.04
N VAL A 332 -5.63 6.23 29.99
CA VAL A 332 -5.44 4.80 29.83
C VAL A 332 -4.20 4.56 28.98
N CYS A 333 -3.26 3.82 29.54
CA CYS A 333 -1.99 3.49 28.88
C CYS A 333 -1.86 1.99 28.65
N LEU A 334 -1.47 1.60 27.44
CA LEU A 334 -0.97 0.28 27.13
C LEU A 334 0.54 0.36 26.93
N THR A 335 1.27 -0.52 27.58
CA THR A 335 2.68 -0.79 27.26
C THR A 335 2.79 -2.18 26.70
N THR A 336 3.37 -2.31 25.52
CA THR A 336 3.68 -3.60 24.89
C THR A 336 5.18 -3.82 24.86
N THR A 337 5.60 -5.09 25.04
CA THR A 337 7.01 -5.47 25.11
C THR A 337 7.26 -6.70 24.24
N ASN A 338 8.37 -6.69 23.51
CA ASN A 338 8.95 -7.89 22.88
C ASN A 338 10.43 -8.02 23.26
N GLN A 339 11.14 -8.99 22.68
CA GLN A 339 12.58 -9.20 22.97
C GLN A 339 13.50 -8.03 22.57
N TYR A 340 13.01 -7.08 21.77
CA TYR A 340 13.81 -5.98 21.20
C TYR A 340 13.49 -4.63 21.83
N GLY A 341 12.45 -4.54 22.66
CA GLY A 341 12.12 -3.30 23.35
C GLY A 341 10.69 -3.25 23.86
N GLU A 342 10.31 -2.06 24.29
CA GLU A 342 8.96 -1.74 24.72
C GLU A 342 8.50 -0.43 24.11
N ASP A 343 7.19 -0.27 23.95
CA ASP A 343 6.54 0.97 23.52
C ASP A 343 5.25 1.18 24.33
N THR A 344 4.88 2.43 24.53
CA THR A 344 3.70 2.80 25.32
C THR A 344 2.84 3.79 24.55
N TYR A 345 1.54 3.50 24.48
CA TYR A 345 0.54 4.38 23.92
C TYR A 345 -0.52 4.71 24.99
N CYS A 346 -0.82 6.00 25.16
CA CYS A 346 -1.82 6.48 26.10
C CYS A 346 -2.89 7.30 25.38
N ASP A 347 -4.15 7.14 25.80
CA ASP A 347 -5.27 7.95 25.35
C ASP A 347 -6.17 8.32 26.54
N THR A 348 -6.93 9.38 26.39
CA THR A 348 -7.76 9.94 27.46
C THR A 348 -9.22 9.53 27.28
N ILE A 349 -9.77 8.83 28.27
CA ILE A 349 -11.16 8.39 28.31
C ILE A 349 -11.94 9.23 29.32
N SER A 350 -13.08 9.75 28.92
CA SER A 350 -13.97 10.52 29.79
C SER A 350 -15.19 9.69 30.17
N ILE A 351 -15.29 9.29 31.43
CA ILE A 351 -16.44 8.61 31.99
C ILE A 351 -17.39 9.67 32.55
N ILE A 352 -18.54 9.81 31.92
CA ILE A 352 -19.57 10.73 32.36
C ILE A 352 -20.76 9.92 32.87
N ASP A 353 -21.26 10.28 34.05
CA ASP A 353 -22.53 9.77 34.53
C ASP A 353 -23.66 10.47 33.75
N THR A 354 -24.31 9.73 32.87
CA THR A 354 -25.54 10.22 32.26
C THR A 354 -26.66 10.03 33.28
N ASP A 355 -26.81 10.99 34.20
CA ASP A 355 -27.84 10.97 35.22
C ASP A 355 -29.24 10.79 34.56
N VAL A 356 -30.07 10.00 35.17
CA VAL A 356 -31.43 9.62 34.71
C VAL A 356 -32.32 10.85 34.40
N SER A 357 -31.98 12.02 34.93
CA SER A 357 -32.64 13.30 34.64
C SER A 357 -32.43 13.78 33.18
N GLU A 358 -31.27 13.46 32.53
CA GLU A 358 -31.03 13.84 31.13
C GLU A 358 -31.75 12.93 30.13
N ILE A 359 -31.91 11.65 30.46
CA ILE A 359 -32.68 10.69 29.63
C ILE A 359 -34.14 11.11 29.54
N ASP A 360 -34.73 11.57 30.65
CA ASP A 360 -36.10 12.01 30.68
C ASP A 360 -36.32 13.32 29.88
N LEU A 361 -35.42 14.26 29.99
CA LEU A 361 -35.47 15.51 29.23
C LEU A 361 -35.28 15.26 27.71
N SER A 362 -34.39 14.35 27.35
CA SER A 362 -34.19 13.98 25.96
C SER A 362 -35.43 13.33 25.33
N GLN A 363 -36.20 12.56 26.08
CA GLN A 363 -37.47 11.97 25.60
C GLN A 363 -38.55 13.01 25.40
N GLN A 364 -38.54 14.10 26.15
CA GLN A 364 -39.53 15.16 26.07
C GLN A 364 -39.30 16.16 24.93
N ILE A 365 -38.09 16.23 24.39
CA ILE A 365 -37.76 17.02 23.19
C ILE A 365 -38.07 16.19 21.96
N SER A 366 -38.96 16.67 21.09
CA SER A 366 -39.29 15.99 19.86
C SER A 366 -38.76 16.69 18.61
N LEU A 367 -38.41 15.90 17.60
CA LEU A 367 -37.98 16.33 16.28
C LEU A 367 -38.91 15.75 15.21
N VAL A 368 -39.65 16.61 14.49
CA VAL A 368 -40.65 16.15 13.52
C VAL A 368 -40.60 16.99 12.24
N PRO A 369 -40.60 16.35 11.05
CA PRO A 369 -40.38 14.93 10.81
C PRO A 369 -38.90 14.52 10.99
N ASN A 370 -38.68 13.33 11.47
CA ASN A 370 -37.36 12.73 11.55
C ASN A 370 -37.46 11.21 11.27
N PRO A 371 -37.00 10.70 10.14
CA PRO A 371 -36.17 11.34 9.07
C PRO A 371 -36.91 12.46 8.29
N THR A 372 -36.10 13.32 7.65
CA THR A 372 -36.61 14.44 6.84
C THR A 372 -35.87 14.63 5.54
N ASN A 373 -36.51 15.27 4.56
CA ASN A 373 -35.90 15.73 3.30
C ASN A 373 -35.58 17.22 3.26
N THR A 374 -36.19 17.99 4.14
CA THR A 374 -36.10 19.47 4.11
C THR A 374 -35.92 20.07 5.49
N GLN A 375 -36.95 20.12 6.28
CA GLN A 375 -36.98 20.84 7.57
C GLN A 375 -37.37 19.92 8.72
N VAL A 376 -36.80 20.18 9.90
CA VAL A 376 -37.14 19.53 11.17
C VAL A 376 -37.57 20.58 12.14
N TYR A 377 -38.75 20.41 12.72
CA TYR A 377 -39.28 21.26 13.76
C TYR A 377 -38.99 20.67 15.14
N PHE A 378 -38.79 21.54 16.12
CA PHE A 378 -38.47 21.18 17.49
C PHE A 378 -39.64 21.50 18.42
N SER A 379 -39.95 20.62 19.36
CA SER A 379 -40.79 20.94 20.48
C SER A 379 -40.10 20.61 21.80
N PHE A 380 -40.26 21.46 22.77
CA PHE A 380 -39.64 21.39 24.10
C PHE A 380 -40.70 21.33 25.19
N PRO A 381 -40.42 20.72 26.37
CA PRO A 381 -41.28 20.81 27.53
C PRO A 381 -41.33 22.26 28.04
N GLU A 382 -42.41 22.60 28.79
CA GLU A 382 -42.70 23.98 29.24
C GLU A 382 -41.58 24.61 30.07
N ASP A 383 -40.81 23.81 30.79
CA ASP A 383 -39.71 24.28 31.65
C ASP A 383 -38.37 24.39 30.92
N TYR A 384 -38.28 23.98 29.62
CA TYR A 384 -37.10 24.06 28.78
C TYR A 384 -37.12 25.28 27.89
N VAL A 385 -36.43 26.33 28.29
CA VAL A 385 -36.34 27.57 27.51
C VAL A 385 -35.06 27.56 26.72
N LEU A 386 -35.13 27.22 25.43
CA LEU A 386 -33.98 27.14 24.53
C LEU A 386 -33.19 28.45 24.54
N GLU A 387 -31.91 28.37 24.77
CA GLU A 387 -30.95 29.48 24.61
C GLU A 387 -30.28 29.46 23.25
N ARG A 388 -29.76 28.31 22.87
CA ARG A 388 -29.10 28.07 21.57
C ARG A 388 -29.16 26.61 21.22
N PHE A 389 -28.93 26.28 19.94
CA PHE A 389 -28.60 24.93 19.53
C PHE A 389 -27.44 24.92 18.53
N ARG A 390 -26.68 23.82 18.53
CA ARG A 390 -25.58 23.57 17.59
C ARG A 390 -25.99 22.43 16.67
N PHE A 391 -25.62 22.57 15.40
CA PHE A 391 -25.80 21.55 14.40
C PHE A 391 -24.45 20.94 14.09
N LEU A 392 -24.33 19.62 14.26
CA LEU A 392 -23.08 18.88 14.19
C LEU A 392 -23.20 17.75 13.14
N ASN A 393 -22.10 17.39 12.48
CA ASN A 393 -22.05 16.17 11.69
C ASN A 393 -21.89 14.93 12.60
N ALA A 394 -21.88 13.72 12.00
CA ALA A 394 -21.77 12.46 12.75
C ALA A 394 -20.45 12.29 13.52
N SER A 395 -19.40 13.04 13.14
CA SER A 395 -18.12 13.07 13.85
C SER A 395 -18.03 14.15 14.95
N GLY A 396 -19.15 14.82 15.27
CA GLY A 396 -19.19 15.88 16.28
C GLY A 396 -18.68 17.26 15.82
N GLN A 397 -18.27 17.39 14.57
CA GLN A 397 -17.81 18.67 14.04
C GLN A 397 -19.01 19.60 13.82
N GLN A 398 -18.90 20.84 14.28
CA GLN A 398 -19.92 21.84 14.17
C GLN A 398 -20.10 22.35 12.75
N ILE A 399 -21.35 22.27 12.24
CA ILE A 399 -21.77 22.79 10.94
C ILE A 399 -22.43 24.17 11.08
N GLY A 400 -23.16 24.42 12.19
CA GLY A 400 -23.83 25.69 12.43
C GLY A 400 -24.14 25.91 13.89
N ILE A 401 -24.37 27.21 14.26
CA ILE A 401 -24.89 27.65 15.54
C ILE A 401 -26.10 28.51 15.27
N TYR A 402 -27.18 28.27 16.02
CA TYR A 402 -28.42 28.98 15.91
C TYR A 402 -28.83 29.54 17.28
N SER A 403 -29.35 30.76 17.33
CA SER A 403 -29.72 31.42 18.53
C SER A 403 -31.27 31.55 18.67
N ASN A 404 -31.69 31.91 19.86
CA ASN A 404 -33.08 31.96 20.34
C ASN A 404 -34.11 32.51 19.33
N GLY A 405 -35.15 31.73 19.05
CA GLY A 405 -36.30 32.06 18.20
C GLY A 405 -36.55 31.13 17.01
N GLU A 406 -35.59 30.32 16.62
CA GLU A 406 -35.79 29.33 15.56
C GLU A 406 -36.24 27.99 16.17
N MET A 407 -37.45 27.57 15.86
CA MET A 407 -38.02 26.30 16.31
C MET A 407 -37.91 25.21 15.23
N PHE A 408 -37.09 25.42 14.25
CA PHE A 408 -36.79 24.46 13.17
C PHE A 408 -35.38 24.65 12.61
N ILE A 409 -34.90 23.65 11.90
CA ILE A 409 -33.68 23.75 11.06
C ILE A 409 -34.02 23.32 9.63
N ASP A 410 -33.51 24.08 8.65
CA ASP A 410 -33.60 23.73 7.23
C ASP A 410 -32.36 22.92 6.82
N LEU A 411 -32.59 21.66 6.42
CA LEU A 411 -31.57 20.72 5.98
C LEU A 411 -31.54 20.55 4.46
N SER A 412 -32.29 21.35 3.69
CA SER A 412 -32.42 21.20 2.25
C SER A 412 -31.07 21.32 1.51
N SER A 413 -30.14 22.12 2.05
CA SER A 413 -28.80 22.32 1.50
C SER A 413 -27.72 21.36 2.03
N VAL A 414 -28.10 20.45 2.94
CA VAL A 414 -27.16 19.52 3.59
C VAL A 414 -27.20 18.17 2.90
N ALA A 415 -26.09 17.45 2.82
CA ALA A 415 -26.04 16.11 2.24
C ALA A 415 -26.91 15.11 3.02
N SER A 416 -27.38 14.05 2.37
CA SER A 416 -28.07 12.94 3.07
C SER A 416 -27.12 12.30 4.08
N GLY A 417 -27.62 12.02 5.28
CA GLY A 417 -26.80 11.46 6.34
C GLY A 417 -27.40 11.62 7.75
N ILE A 418 -26.61 11.23 8.74
CA ILE A 418 -26.93 11.35 10.16
C ILE A 418 -26.22 12.59 10.71
N TYR A 419 -26.96 13.38 11.46
CA TYR A 419 -26.49 14.60 12.10
C TYR A 419 -26.95 14.65 13.56
N LEU A 420 -26.29 15.51 14.35
CA LEU A 420 -26.61 15.72 15.75
C LEU A 420 -27.04 17.18 15.98
N LEU A 421 -28.05 17.36 16.79
CA LEU A 421 -28.52 18.64 17.28
C LEU A 421 -28.28 18.68 18.78
N GLU A 422 -27.44 19.60 19.22
CA GLU A 422 -27.20 19.86 20.63
C GLU A 422 -27.99 21.11 21.05
N PHE A 423 -28.97 20.94 21.93
CA PHE A 423 -29.79 22.01 22.48
C PHE A 423 -29.27 22.42 23.85
N VAL A 424 -29.17 23.71 24.10
CA VAL A 424 -28.78 24.29 25.41
C VAL A 424 -29.86 25.23 25.87
N ASP A 425 -30.38 25.03 27.08
CA ASP A 425 -31.36 25.94 27.69
C ASP A 425 -30.70 27.04 28.50
N LYS A 426 -31.51 28.03 28.93
CA LYS A 426 -31.07 29.15 29.78
C LYS A 426 -30.57 28.75 31.15
N LYS A 427 -30.80 27.52 31.59
CA LYS A 427 -30.30 26.95 32.85
C LYS A 427 -29.00 26.19 32.65
N GLY A 428 -28.48 26.09 31.39
CA GLY A 428 -27.29 25.38 31.04
C GLY A 428 -27.48 23.87 30.82
N ARG A 429 -28.73 23.36 30.87
CA ARG A 429 -29.00 21.94 30.59
C ARG A 429 -28.79 21.69 29.11
N GLN A 430 -28.10 20.59 28.78
CA GLN A 430 -27.76 20.22 27.39
C GLN A 430 -28.47 18.94 27.01
N VAL A 431 -29.00 18.87 25.80
CA VAL A 431 -29.62 17.67 25.25
C VAL A 431 -29.19 17.47 23.81
N MET A 432 -28.78 16.27 23.50
CA MET A 432 -28.38 15.90 22.14
C MET A 432 -29.44 15.02 21.47
N LYS A 433 -29.77 15.34 20.23
CA LYS A 433 -30.75 14.61 19.43
C LYS A 433 -30.19 14.28 18.06
N ARG A 434 -30.47 13.07 17.60
CA ARG A 434 -30.11 12.62 16.27
C ARG A 434 -31.17 13.03 15.26
N VAL A 435 -30.75 13.62 14.14
CA VAL A 435 -31.61 13.91 12.98
C VAL A 435 -31.07 13.16 11.75
N VAL A 436 -31.97 12.60 10.97
CA VAL A 436 -31.63 11.87 9.74
C VAL A 436 -32.11 12.65 8.53
N ARG A 437 -31.20 13.05 7.66
CA ARG A 437 -31.49 13.65 6.35
C ARG A 437 -31.53 12.54 5.30
N LEU A 438 -32.65 12.37 4.60
CA LEU A 438 -32.84 11.40 3.52
C LEU A 438 -32.23 11.85 2.19
#